data_d367086ece8dd4371de35c1b48967ed9
#
_entry.id   d367086ece8dd4371de35c1b48967ed9
#
_cell.length_a   1.000
_cell.length_b   1.000
_cell.length_c   1.000
_cell.angle_alpha   90.00
_cell.angle_beta   90.00
_cell.angle_gamma   90.00
#
_symmetry.space_group_name_H-M   'P 1'
#
loop_
_entity.id
_entity.type
_entity.pdbx_description
1 polymer ?
#
loop_
_entity_poly.entity_id
_entity_poly.type
_entity_poly.pdbx_seq_one_letter_code
_entity_poly.pdbx_strand_id
1 'polypeptide(L)'
;MKNEIELIGVYGSDKTHAMSAWTSTNRELTEEKQNRIPALLKMLAENGHETPFEKSSLHFLVTAEIASHIHCLKHRIGVSINCESARYKELKDDKYYIPHDWSNEEQILLQNHCVESLEKYHAALARLTPTLGRKRAKESARFYLPYATQLTFDVMFNMRSFVHFQRLRNDEAAQVEIRDIAQEMLKLVKECGEFEHTLIAFGL
;
A
#
# COMPACT_ATOMS: atom_id res chain seq x y z
N MET A 1 16.02 2.50 -7.68
CA MET A 1 15.02 1.71 -8.44
C MET A 1 13.66 2.36 -8.24
N LYS A 2 12.66 2.14 -9.12
CA LYS A 2 11.29 2.65 -8.90
C LYS A 2 10.58 1.78 -7.88
N ASN A 3 9.55 2.32 -7.22
CA ASN A 3 8.60 1.53 -6.45
C ASN A 3 7.74 0.69 -7.40
N GLU A 4 7.38 -0.53 -6.97
CA GLU A 4 6.60 -1.49 -7.76
C GLU A 4 5.33 -1.82 -6.98
N ILE A 5 4.17 -1.75 -7.65
CA ILE A 5 2.87 -2.03 -7.06
C ILE A 5 2.10 -3.00 -7.96
N GLU A 6 1.53 -4.03 -7.37
CA GLU A 6 0.71 -5.02 -8.04
C GLU A 6 -0.59 -5.23 -7.25
N LEU A 7 -1.73 -5.27 -7.93
CA LEU A 7 -3.01 -5.68 -7.35
C LEU A 7 -3.13 -7.19 -7.49
N ILE A 8 -2.81 -7.93 -6.43
CA ILE A 8 -2.71 -9.40 -6.43
C ILE A 8 -4.01 -10.11 -6.05
N GLY A 9 -5.00 -9.38 -5.53
CA GLY A 9 -6.29 -9.97 -5.19
C GLY A 9 -7.38 -8.93 -5.02
N VAL A 10 -8.57 -9.28 -5.49
CA VAL A 10 -9.79 -8.47 -5.36
C VAL A 10 -10.92 -9.37 -4.88
N TYR A 11 -11.66 -8.90 -3.90
CA TYR A 11 -12.95 -9.48 -3.49
C TYR A 11 -14.00 -8.39 -3.41
N GLY A 12 -15.17 -8.68 -3.94
CA GLY A 12 -16.31 -7.75 -3.96
C GLY A 12 -16.35 -6.89 -5.21
N SER A 13 -17.38 -6.04 -5.27
CA SER A 13 -17.68 -5.18 -6.42
C SER A 13 -18.73 -4.13 -6.00
N ASP A 14 -19.10 -3.22 -6.91
CA ASP A 14 -20.24 -2.32 -6.75
C ASP A 14 -21.50 -3.06 -6.35
N LYS A 15 -21.75 -4.22 -6.99
CA LYS A 15 -22.87 -5.09 -6.65
C LYS A 15 -22.77 -5.63 -5.22
N THR A 16 -21.58 -6.00 -4.76
CA THR A 16 -21.38 -6.49 -3.38
C THR A 16 -21.72 -5.41 -2.36
N HIS A 17 -21.31 -4.17 -2.58
CA HIS A 17 -21.63 -3.03 -1.73
C HIS A 17 -23.13 -2.76 -1.70
N ALA A 18 -23.79 -2.72 -2.88
CA ALA A 18 -25.23 -2.52 -2.98
C ALA A 18 -26.03 -3.64 -2.28
N MET A 19 -25.64 -4.90 -2.48
CA MET A 19 -26.27 -6.05 -1.82
C MET A 19 -26.08 -6.01 -0.31
N SER A 20 -24.96 -5.50 0.19
CA SER A 20 -24.75 -5.28 1.63
C SER A 20 -25.71 -4.23 2.18
N ALA A 21 -25.91 -3.11 1.47
CA ALA A 21 -26.88 -2.09 1.86
C ALA A 21 -28.31 -2.64 1.90
N TRP A 22 -28.72 -3.41 0.89
CA TRP A 22 -30.04 -4.01 0.82
C TRP A 22 -30.28 -5.14 1.84
N THR A 23 -29.25 -5.62 2.53
CA THR A 23 -29.42 -6.58 3.62
C THR A 23 -30.35 -6.05 4.73
N SER A 24 -30.39 -4.74 4.93
CA SER A 24 -31.28 -4.09 5.89
C SER A 24 -32.76 -4.01 5.45
N THR A 25 -33.07 -4.33 4.19
CA THR A 25 -34.43 -4.26 3.63
C THR A 25 -34.82 -5.57 2.94
N ASN A 26 -34.50 -5.69 1.65
CA ASN A 26 -34.74 -6.89 0.85
C ASN A 26 -33.57 -7.14 -0.08
N ARG A 27 -32.91 -8.31 0.05
CA ARG A 27 -31.74 -8.71 -0.74
C ARG A 27 -32.05 -9.23 -2.15
N GLU A 28 -33.32 -9.46 -2.48
CA GLU A 28 -33.65 -9.90 -3.84
C GLU A 28 -33.13 -8.90 -4.87
N LEU A 29 -32.34 -9.38 -5.82
CA LEU A 29 -31.72 -8.56 -6.85
C LEU A 29 -32.56 -8.59 -8.12
N THR A 30 -33.47 -7.63 -8.25
CA THR A 30 -34.27 -7.41 -9.45
C THR A 30 -33.48 -6.57 -10.47
N GLU A 31 -33.90 -6.58 -11.74
CA GLU A 31 -33.35 -5.73 -12.79
C GLU A 31 -33.45 -4.23 -12.44
N GLU A 32 -34.56 -3.81 -11.85
CA GLU A 32 -34.74 -2.45 -11.37
C GLU A 32 -33.67 -2.07 -10.33
N LYS A 33 -33.39 -2.96 -9.37
CA LYS A 33 -32.33 -2.71 -8.38
C LYS A 33 -30.94 -2.67 -8.99
N GLN A 34 -30.65 -3.53 -9.97
CA GLN A 34 -29.37 -3.48 -10.68
C GLN A 34 -29.14 -2.10 -11.32
N ASN A 35 -30.17 -1.56 -12.00
CA ASN A 35 -30.10 -0.23 -12.61
C ASN A 35 -29.96 0.91 -11.57
N ARG A 36 -30.32 0.68 -10.32
CA ARG A 36 -30.21 1.65 -9.21
C ARG A 36 -28.89 1.59 -8.44
N ILE A 37 -28.01 0.65 -8.71
CA ILE A 37 -26.71 0.51 -8.00
C ILE A 37 -25.94 1.84 -7.98
N PRO A 38 -25.71 2.55 -9.11
CA PRO A 38 -24.95 3.79 -9.10
C PRO A 38 -25.55 4.86 -8.17
N ALA A 39 -26.86 5.07 -8.27
CA ALA A 39 -27.59 6.04 -7.44
C ALA A 39 -27.58 5.66 -5.94
N LEU A 40 -27.71 4.37 -5.62
CA LEU A 40 -27.61 3.89 -4.26
C LEU A 40 -26.24 4.13 -3.65
N LEU A 41 -25.16 3.75 -4.35
CA LEU A 41 -23.77 3.91 -3.85
C LEU A 41 -23.45 5.38 -3.64
N LYS A 42 -23.86 6.26 -4.56
CA LYS A 42 -23.72 7.70 -4.41
C LYS A 42 -24.43 8.22 -3.16
N MET A 43 -25.69 7.86 -2.97
CA MET A 43 -26.47 8.25 -1.78
C MET A 43 -25.83 7.76 -0.49
N LEU A 44 -25.32 6.53 -0.45
CA LEU A 44 -24.66 5.96 0.73
C LEU A 44 -23.37 6.75 1.05
N ALA A 45 -22.56 7.06 0.05
CA ALA A 45 -21.32 7.82 0.24
C ALA A 45 -21.59 9.26 0.71
N GLU A 46 -22.55 9.96 0.09
CA GLU A 46 -22.92 11.34 0.45
C GLU A 46 -23.49 11.46 1.87
N ASN A 47 -24.19 10.43 2.37
CA ASN A 47 -24.75 10.42 3.72
C ASN A 47 -23.84 9.73 4.76
N GLY A 48 -22.61 9.36 4.42
CA GLY A 48 -21.68 8.73 5.35
C GLY A 48 -22.08 7.32 5.81
N HIS A 49 -22.95 6.63 5.05
CA HIS A 49 -23.34 5.23 5.30
C HIS A 49 -22.26 4.28 4.77
N GLU A 50 -21.10 4.26 5.42
CA GLU A 50 -19.88 3.63 4.87
C GLU A 50 -19.77 2.11 5.15
N THR A 51 -20.58 1.54 6.05
CA THR A 51 -20.54 0.10 6.39
C THR A 51 -20.66 -0.85 5.18
N PRO A 52 -21.49 -0.59 4.16
CA PRO A 52 -21.54 -1.43 2.96
C PRO A 52 -20.20 -1.53 2.22
N PHE A 53 -19.40 -0.46 2.21
CA PHE A 53 -18.09 -0.41 1.55
C PHE A 53 -16.97 -1.16 2.29
N GLU A 54 -17.26 -1.67 3.49
CA GLU A 54 -16.35 -2.58 4.21
C GLU A 54 -16.45 -4.04 3.72
N LYS A 55 -17.38 -4.36 2.82
CA LYS A 55 -17.68 -5.72 2.34
C LYS A 55 -16.92 -6.10 1.06
N SER A 56 -15.74 -5.55 0.90
CA SER A 56 -14.80 -5.86 -0.17
C SER A 56 -13.37 -5.88 0.35
N SER A 57 -12.45 -6.41 -0.42
CA SER A 57 -11.03 -6.31 -0.13
C SER A 57 -10.20 -6.11 -1.39
N LEU A 58 -9.16 -5.30 -1.27
CA LEU A 58 -8.15 -4.99 -2.27
C LEU A 58 -6.81 -5.40 -1.68
N HIS A 59 -6.13 -6.36 -2.30
CA HIS A 59 -4.87 -6.89 -1.82
C HIS A 59 -3.74 -6.53 -2.78
N PHE A 60 -2.80 -5.71 -2.31
CA PHE A 60 -1.65 -5.24 -3.09
C PHE A 60 -0.36 -5.89 -2.59
N LEU A 61 0.54 -6.19 -3.52
CA LEU A 61 1.95 -6.42 -3.25
C LEU A 61 2.72 -5.15 -3.62
N VAL A 62 3.54 -4.65 -2.70
CA VAL A 62 4.24 -3.37 -2.85
C VAL A 62 5.71 -3.57 -2.55
N THR A 63 6.59 -3.14 -3.46
CA THR A 63 8.02 -2.96 -3.18
C THR A 63 8.31 -1.47 -3.14
N ALA A 64 8.61 -0.96 -1.94
CA ALA A 64 8.84 0.46 -1.72
C ALA A 64 9.87 0.70 -0.60
N GLU A 65 10.37 1.92 -0.53
CA GLU A 65 11.31 2.35 0.51
C GLU A 65 10.66 2.35 1.91
N ILE A 66 11.51 2.17 2.94
CA ILE A 66 11.08 2.08 4.35
C ILE A 66 10.22 3.29 4.75
N ALA A 67 10.52 4.48 4.26
CA ALA A 67 9.75 5.69 4.59
C ALA A 67 8.28 5.55 4.18
N SER A 68 7.98 5.16 2.95
CA SER A 68 6.60 4.91 2.48
C SER A 68 5.93 3.73 3.19
N HIS A 69 6.67 2.65 3.48
CA HIS A 69 6.15 1.56 4.30
C HIS A 69 5.68 2.04 5.67
N ILE A 70 6.45 2.92 6.35
CA ILE A 70 6.05 3.52 7.63
C ILE A 70 4.75 4.35 7.48
N HIS A 71 4.56 5.08 6.36
CA HIS A 71 3.31 5.77 6.07
C HIS A 71 2.12 4.81 5.94
N CYS A 72 2.30 3.68 5.27
CA CYS A 72 1.27 2.63 5.17
C CYS A 72 0.90 2.05 6.54
N LEU A 73 1.86 1.82 7.43
CA LEU A 73 1.64 1.30 8.78
C LEU A 73 0.79 2.20 9.69
N LYS A 74 0.57 3.48 9.32
CA LYS A 74 -0.32 4.39 10.06
C LYS A 74 -1.80 4.12 9.79
N HIS A 75 -2.12 3.44 8.69
CA HIS A 75 -3.48 3.03 8.35
C HIS A 75 -3.77 1.67 8.99
N ARG A 76 -4.56 1.66 10.08
CA ARG A 76 -4.76 0.46 10.92
C ARG A 76 -6.20 -0.05 10.95
N ILE A 77 -7.18 0.77 10.57
CA ILE A 77 -8.59 0.40 10.60
C ILE A 77 -8.98 -0.18 9.24
N GLY A 78 -9.39 -1.46 9.22
CA GLY A 78 -9.75 -2.16 7.98
C GLY A 78 -8.57 -2.40 7.03
N VAL A 79 -7.35 -2.39 7.57
CA VAL A 79 -6.10 -2.60 6.83
C VAL A 79 -5.30 -3.70 7.50
N SER A 80 -4.72 -4.60 6.71
CA SER A 80 -3.77 -5.63 7.15
C SER A 80 -2.49 -5.50 6.34
N ILE A 81 -1.34 -5.51 7.02
CA ILE A 81 -0.03 -5.38 6.39
C ILE A 81 0.89 -6.46 6.92
N ASN A 82 1.58 -7.14 6.00
CA ASN A 82 2.68 -8.03 6.31
C ASN A 82 3.90 -7.65 5.45
N CYS A 83 5.08 -7.65 6.03
CA CYS A 83 6.30 -7.18 5.38
C CYS A 83 7.40 -8.22 5.47
N GLU A 84 8.26 -8.27 4.44
CA GLU A 84 9.48 -9.04 4.54
C GLU A 84 10.30 -8.61 5.76
N SER A 85 10.89 -9.58 6.42
CA SER A 85 11.60 -9.33 7.66
C SER A 85 13.09 -9.55 7.50
N ALA A 86 13.88 -8.51 7.72
CA ALA A 86 15.34 -8.60 7.80
C ALA A 86 15.84 -9.50 8.98
N ARG A 87 14.95 -10.00 9.83
CA ARG A 87 15.26 -11.02 10.84
C ARG A 87 15.38 -12.41 10.23
N TYR A 88 14.55 -12.70 9.22
CA TYR A 88 14.49 -14.01 8.57
C TYR A 88 15.22 -14.02 7.25
N LYS A 89 15.05 -12.98 6.44
CA LYS A 89 15.69 -12.81 5.13
C LYS A 89 16.90 -11.89 5.28
N GLU A 90 18.02 -12.28 4.70
CA GLU A 90 19.14 -11.37 4.44
C GLU A 90 18.80 -10.52 3.22
N LEU A 91 19.05 -9.23 3.31
CA LEU A 91 18.91 -8.35 2.15
C LEU A 91 20.09 -8.64 1.20
N LYS A 92 19.85 -9.50 0.23
CA LYS A 92 20.84 -9.90 -0.78
C LYS A 92 20.84 -8.98 -1.98
N ASP A 93 19.65 -8.44 -2.29
CA ASP A 93 19.47 -7.51 -3.39
C ASP A 93 19.56 -6.11 -2.80
N ASP A 94 20.58 -5.37 -3.22
CA ASP A 94 20.83 -4.00 -2.76
C ASP A 94 19.84 -3.03 -3.44
N LYS A 95 18.56 -3.15 -3.02
CA LYS A 95 17.45 -2.35 -3.56
C LYS A 95 17.27 -1.09 -2.73
N TYR A 96 17.34 0.06 -3.41
CA TYR A 96 17.06 1.35 -2.80
C TYR A 96 16.37 2.29 -3.79
N TYR A 97 15.58 3.17 -3.24
CA TYR A 97 14.84 4.20 -3.98
C TYR A 97 15.66 5.50 -4.01
N ILE A 98 15.65 6.18 -5.15
CA ILE A 98 16.20 7.52 -5.31
C ILE A 98 15.05 8.42 -5.78
N PRO A 99 14.73 9.51 -5.05
CA PRO A 99 13.69 10.43 -5.43
C PRO A 99 13.94 11.04 -6.82
N HIS A 100 12.92 11.01 -7.66
CA HIS A 100 13.05 11.45 -9.05
C HIS A 100 12.98 12.97 -9.22
N ASP A 101 12.48 13.68 -8.22
CA ASP A 101 12.31 15.13 -8.15
C ASP A 101 13.54 15.86 -7.57
N TRP A 102 14.57 15.11 -7.14
CA TRP A 102 15.81 15.68 -6.66
C TRP A 102 16.74 16.08 -7.81
N SER A 103 17.64 17.04 -7.57
CA SER A 103 18.70 17.35 -8.53
C SER A 103 19.61 16.12 -8.77
N ASN A 104 20.22 16.05 -9.95
CA ASN A 104 21.16 14.96 -10.27
C ASN A 104 22.30 14.85 -9.26
N GLU A 105 22.78 15.96 -8.73
CA GLU A 105 23.84 16.00 -7.73
C GLU A 105 23.39 15.33 -6.42
N GLU A 106 22.22 15.68 -5.90
CA GLU A 106 21.64 15.09 -4.68
C GLU A 106 21.28 13.61 -4.88
N GLN A 107 20.81 13.22 -6.07
CA GLN A 107 20.56 11.81 -6.39
C GLN A 107 21.84 10.99 -6.31
N ILE A 108 22.97 11.50 -6.85
CA ILE A 108 24.28 10.84 -6.80
C ILE A 108 24.77 10.73 -5.35
N LEU A 109 24.62 11.79 -4.54
CA LEU A 109 25.01 11.77 -3.12
C LEU A 109 24.22 10.73 -2.33
N LEU A 110 22.88 10.66 -2.52
CA LEU A 110 22.05 9.66 -1.88
C LEU A 110 22.41 8.25 -2.36
N GLN A 111 22.65 8.05 -3.65
CA GLN A 111 23.07 6.76 -4.21
C GLN A 111 24.37 6.28 -3.55
N ASN A 112 25.39 7.13 -3.46
CA ASN A 112 26.65 6.78 -2.81
C ASN A 112 26.45 6.43 -1.33
N HIS A 113 25.61 7.19 -0.61
CA HIS A 113 25.26 6.90 0.77
C HIS A 113 24.56 5.54 0.91
N CYS A 114 23.64 5.18 0.01
CA CYS A 114 22.96 3.88 0.02
C CYS A 114 23.95 2.73 -0.20
N VAL A 115 24.83 2.84 -1.19
CA VAL A 115 25.87 1.83 -1.46
C VAL A 115 26.76 1.63 -0.25
N GLU A 116 27.30 2.70 0.32
CA GLU A 116 28.15 2.63 1.51
C GLU A 116 27.44 2.02 2.72
N SER A 117 26.16 2.36 2.91
CA SER A 117 25.34 1.82 4.00
C SER A 117 25.09 0.32 3.85
N LEU A 118 24.84 -0.16 2.63
CA LEU A 118 24.67 -1.60 2.34
C LEU A 118 25.97 -2.38 2.53
N GLU A 119 27.11 -1.83 2.12
CA GLU A 119 28.43 -2.40 2.43
C GLU A 119 28.65 -2.53 3.94
N LYS A 120 28.31 -1.48 4.71
CA LYS A 120 28.37 -1.50 6.20
C LYS A 120 27.44 -2.57 6.79
N TYR A 121 26.24 -2.72 6.23
CA TYR A 121 25.29 -3.77 6.63
C TYR A 121 25.90 -5.16 6.45
N HIS A 122 26.43 -5.48 5.26
CA HIS A 122 27.05 -6.77 4.96
C HIS A 122 28.30 -7.04 5.81
N ALA A 123 29.15 -6.03 5.99
CA ALA A 123 30.31 -6.12 6.85
C ALA A 123 29.96 -6.32 8.32
N ALA A 124 28.92 -5.62 8.82
CA ALA A 124 28.43 -5.82 10.19
C ALA A 124 27.85 -7.22 10.37
N LEU A 125 27.10 -7.74 9.40
CA LEU A 125 26.56 -9.10 9.44
C LEU A 125 27.69 -10.14 9.58
N ALA A 126 28.74 -10.00 8.80
CA ALA A 126 29.91 -10.88 8.86
C ALA A 126 30.63 -10.81 10.23
N ARG A 127 30.88 -9.61 10.75
CA ARG A 127 31.58 -9.40 12.03
C ARG A 127 30.77 -9.88 13.24
N LEU A 128 29.45 -9.71 13.23
CA LEU A 128 28.58 -10.05 14.36
C LEU A 128 28.18 -11.53 14.41
N THR A 129 28.23 -12.24 13.28
CA THR A 129 27.81 -13.65 13.19
C THR A 129 28.59 -14.58 14.13
N PRO A 130 29.91 -14.51 14.27
CA PRO A 130 30.68 -15.41 15.16
C PRO A 130 30.30 -15.29 16.63
N THR A 131 29.97 -14.09 17.11
CA THR A 131 29.66 -13.82 18.52
C THR A 131 28.18 -13.88 18.87
N LEU A 132 27.30 -13.44 17.98
CA LEU A 132 25.87 -13.34 18.24
C LEU A 132 25.04 -14.46 17.58
N GLY A 133 25.64 -15.25 16.72
CA GLY A 133 24.92 -16.16 15.83
C GLY A 133 24.21 -15.42 14.69
N ARG A 134 24.00 -16.10 13.55
CA ARG A 134 23.51 -15.50 12.31
C ARG A 134 22.14 -14.82 12.45
N LYS A 135 21.23 -15.36 13.25
CA LYS A 135 19.89 -14.78 13.45
C LYS A 135 19.99 -13.40 14.10
N ARG A 136 20.69 -13.29 15.22
CA ARG A 136 20.84 -12.03 15.96
C ARG A 136 21.73 -11.03 15.19
N ALA A 137 22.72 -11.50 14.47
CA ALA A 137 23.56 -10.68 13.61
C ALA A 137 22.74 -9.97 12.53
N LYS A 138 21.79 -10.67 11.85
CA LYS A 138 20.86 -10.06 10.90
C LYS A 138 19.98 -8.99 11.57
N GLU A 139 19.43 -9.27 12.74
CA GLU A 139 18.61 -8.32 13.51
C GLU A 139 19.39 -7.05 13.86
N SER A 140 20.68 -7.16 14.13
CA SER A 140 21.54 -6.03 14.50
C SER A 140 22.09 -5.28 13.29
N ALA A 141 22.52 -5.97 12.24
CA ALA A 141 23.12 -5.35 11.06
C ALA A 141 22.15 -4.39 10.35
N ARG A 142 20.83 -4.64 10.38
CA ARG A 142 19.82 -3.76 9.76
C ARG A 142 19.83 -2.31 10.26
N PHE A 143 20.47 -2.01 11.39
CA PHE A 143 20.63 -0.62 11.87
C PHE A 143 21.50 0.24 10.95
N TYR A 144 22.25 -0.38 10.05
CA TYR A 144 23.03 0.33 9.03
C TYR A 144 22.21 0.68 7.77
N LEU A 145 20.97 0.17 7.62
CA LEU A 145 20.14 0.39 6.43
C LEU A 145 19.52 1.79 6.44
N PRO A 146 19.62 2.55 5.34
CA PRO A 146 18.97 3.85 5.21
C PRO A 146 17.46 3.69 4.96
N TYR A 147 16.69 4.75 5.18
CA TYR A 147 15.26 4.81 4.87
C TYR A 147 14.93 4.57 3.39
N ALA A 148 15.89 4.86 2.51
CA ALA A 148 15.78 4.59 1.07
C ALA A 148 15.80 3.11 0.70
N THR A 149 16.18 2.20 1.63
CA THR A 149 16.15 0.75 1.39
C THR A 149 14.73 0.29 1.07
N GLN A 150 14.55 -0.43 -0.05
CA GLN A 150 13.26 -0.97 -0.43
C GLN A 150 12.99 -2.32 0.24
N LEU A 151 11.75 -2.49 0.69
CA LEU A 151 11.18 -3.70 1.24
C LEU A 151 9.97 -4.12 0.42
N THR A 152 9.72 -5.42 0.37
CA THR A 152 8.46 -5.95 -0.19
C THR A 152 7.49 -6.23 0.93
N PHE A 153 6.27 -5.71 0.81
CA PHE A 153 5.19 -5.95 1.75
C PHE A 153 3.87 -6.12 1.02
N ASP A 154 2.98 -6.90 1.58
CA ASP A 154 1.61 -6.97 1.15
C ASP A 154 0.72 -6.12 2.04
N VAL A 155 -0.26 -5.47 1.44
CA VAL A 155 -1.24 -4.66 2.15
C VAL A 155 -2.64 -4.93 1.61
N MET A 156 -3.57 -5.19 2.52
CA MET A 156 -4.97 -5.40 2.19
C MET A 156 -5.84 -4.32 2.83
N PHE A 157 -6.72 -3.73 2.02
CA PHE A 157 -7.73 -2.75 2.43
C PHE A 157 -9.13 -3.29 2.19
N ASN A 158 -10.10 -2.94 3.04
CA ASN A 158 -11.46 -2.85 2.55
C ASN A 158 -11.67 -1.52 1.80
N MET A 159 -12.74 -1.39 1.01
CA MET A 159 -12.93 -0.20 0.17
C MET A 159 -13.06 1.10 0.99
N ARG A 160 -13.73 1.09 2.13
CA ARG A 160 -13.82 2.27 3.02
C ARG A 160 -12.43 2.76 3.45
N SER A 161 -11.57 1.82 3.87
CA SER A 161 -10.20 2.13 4.29
C SER A 161 -9.32 2.55 3.13
N PHE A 162 -9.54 2.00 1.93
CA PHE A 162 -8.87 2.41 0.71
C PHE A 162 -9.22 3.85 0.32
N VAL A 163 -10.50 4.22 0.36
CA VAL A 163 -10.94 5.61 0.14
C VAL A 163 -10.29 6.56 1.15
N HIS A 164 -10.22 6.19 2.42
CA HIS A 164 -9.54 6.99 3.44
C HIS A 164 -8.04 7.12 3.16
N PHE A 165 -7.39 6.02 2.74
CA PHE A 165 -5.99 6.04 2.33
C PHE A 165 -5.77 7.00 1.15
N GLN A 166 -6.61 6.93 0.11
CA GLN A 166 -6.54 7.80 -1.05
C GLN A 166 -6.68 9.28 -0.65
N ARG A 167 -7.66 9.63 0.18
CA ARG A 167 -7.87 11.01 0.66
C ARG A 167 -6.66 11.60 1.37
N LEU A 168 -5.89 10.77 2.09
CA LEU A 168 -4.72 11.23 2.85
C LEU A 168 -3.40 11.13 2.08
N ARG A 169 -3.27 10.18 1.16
CA ARG A 169 -1.99 9.89 0.51
C ARG A 169 -1.93 10.29 -0.95
N ASN A 170 -3.07 10.49 -1.58
CA ASN A 170 -3.16 11.04 -2.94
C ASN A 170 -3.44 12.56 -2.93
N ASP A 171 -3.24 13.21 -1.80
CA ASP A 171 -3.33 14.66 -1.63
C ASP A 171 -2.03 15.34 -2.04
N GLU A 172 -2.12 16.57 -2.55
CA GLU A 172 -0.94 17.35 -2.99
C GLU A 172 0.03 17.66 -1.83
N ALA A 173 -0.46 17.74 -0.60
CA ALA A 173 0.35 17.93 0.60
C ALA A 173 1.04 16.64 1.08
N ALA A 174 0.70 15.47 0.51
CA ALA A 174 1.37 14.23 0.84
C ALA A 174 2.79 14.19 0.24
N GLN A 175 3.70 13.48 0.92
CA GLN A 175 5.04 13.22 0.40
C GLN A 175 4.97 12.53 -0.97
N VAL A 176 5.82 12.93 -1.91
CA VAL A 176 5.76 12.51 -3.32
C VAL A 176 5.74 10.98 -3.45
N GLU A 177 6.62 10.27 -2.75
CA GLU A 177 6.77 8.82 -2.87
C GLU A 177 5.49 8.06 -2.49
N ILE A 178 4.86 8.41 -1.36
CA ILE A 178 3.62 7.74 -0.95
C ILE A 178 2.43 8.18 -1.80
N ARG A 179 2.45 9.39 -2.36
CA ARG A 179 1.44 9.86 -3.32
C ARG A 179 1.52 9.08 -4.62
N ASP A 180 2.71 8.86 -5.16
CA ASP A 180 2.92 8.05 -6.36
C ASP A 180 2.41 6.61 -6.17
N ILE A 181 2.67 6.02 -4.99
CA ILE A 181 2.14 4.70 -4.61
C ILE A 181 0.61 4.72 -4.57
N ALA A 182 0.01 5.74 -3.94
CA ALA A 182 -1.45 5.86 -3.84
C ALA A 182 -2.10 6.03 -5.23
N GLN A 183 -1.49 6.81 -6.11
CA GLN A 183 -1.95 7.01 -7.49
C GLN A 183 -1.89 5.71 -8.30
N GLU A 184 -0.80 4.96 -8.23
CA GLU A 184 -0.70 3.69 -8.94
C GLU A 184 -1.69 2.65 -8.37
N MET A 185 -1.87 2.58 -7.04
CA MET A 185 -2.92 1.74 -6.44
C MET A 185 -4.32 2.10 -6.96
N LEU A 186 -4.66 3.40 -7.03
CA LEU A 186 -5.96 3.85 -7.55
C LEU A 186 -6.14 3.47 -9.02
N LYS A 187 -5.11 3.65 -9.82
CA LYS A 187 -5.12 3.27 -11.24
C LYS A 187 -5.41 1.77 -11.40
N LEU A 188 -4.72 0.90 -10.65
CA LEU A 188 -4.93 -0.55 -10.68
C LEU A 188 -6.37 -0.94 -10.27
N VAL A 189 -6.94 -0.24 -9.27
CA VAL A 189 -8.35 -0.47 -8.87
C VAL A 189 -9.32 -0.01 -9.96
N LYS A 190 -9.04 1.09 -10.66
CA LYS A 190 -9.85 1.52 -11.82
C LYS A 190 -9.77 0.50 -12.97
N GLU A 191 -8.58 0.00 -13.25
CA GLU A 191 -8.34 -0.98 -14.32
C GLU A 191 -9.01 -2.34 -14.05
N CYS A 192 -9.21 -2.73 -12.79
CA CYS A 192 -9.92 -3.98 -12.48
C CYS A 192 -11.43 -3.93 -12.80
N GLY A 193 -12.04 -2.75 -12.96
CA GLY A 193 -13.42 -2.56 -13.40
C GLY A 193 -14.53 -2.92 -12.41
N GLU A 194 -14.20 -3.45 -11.23
CA GLU A 194 -15.20 -3.97 -10.27
C GLU A 194 -15.87 -2.87 -9.42
N PHE A 195 -15.27 -1.68 -9.31
CA PHE A 195 -15.64 -0.63 -8.35
C PHE A 195 -15.89 0.74 -8.99
N GLU A 196 -16.25 0.78 -10.26
CA GLU A 196 -16.41 2.02 -11.02
C GLU A 196 -17.36 3.01 -10.32
N HIS A 197 -18.57 2.54 -9.97
CA HIS A 197 -19.58 3.39 -9.35
C HIS A 197 -19.24 3.74 -7.91
N THR A 198 -18.58 2.84 -7.19
CA THR A 198 -18.07 3.14 -5.83
C THR A 198 -17.01 4.23 -5.87
N LEU A 199 -16.04 4.15 -6.77
CA LEU A 199 -15.00 5.17 -6.92
C LEU A 199 -15.60 6.53 -7.29
N ILE A 200 -16.52 6.57 -8.26
CA ILE A 200 -17.25 7.79 -8.64
C ILE A 200 -18.02 8.36 -7.44
N ALA A 201 -18.69 7.52 -6.64
CA ALA A 201 -19.45 7.96 -5.48
C ALA A 201 -18.59 8.66 -4.41
N PHE A 202 -17.31 8.31 -4.32
CA PHE A 202 -16.34 8.94 -3.41
C PHE A 202 -15.47 10.02 -4.06
N GLY A 203 -15.67 10.33 -5.35
CA GLY A 203 -14.92 11.35 -6.10
C GLY A 203 -13.49 10.93 -6.47
N LEU A 204 -13.26 9.64 -6.69
CA LEU A 204 -11.96 9.05 -7.05
C LEU A 204 -11.86 8.68 -8.52
#